data_7518c4bede1ad7a38948f49b4a6d3d37
#
_entry.id   7518c4bede1ad7a38948f49b4a6d3d37
#
_cell.length_a   1.000
_cell.length_b   1.000
_cell.length_c   1.000
_cell.angle_alpha   90.00
_cell.angle_beta   90.00
_cell.angle_gamma   90.00
#
_symmetry.space_group_name_H-M   'P 1'
#
loop_
_entity.id
_entity.type
_entity.pdbx_description
1 polymer ?
#
loop_
_entity_poly.entity_id
_entity_poly.type
_entity_poly.pdbx_seq_one_letter_code
_entity_poly.pdbx_strand_id
1 'polypeptide(L)'
;MGEIRRLQIGNVTLENNLILAPMAGVTDLPFRLLCKEQGAGLLCMEMVSAKAILYKNRNTEDLLTIDKRENPVSLQLFGSDPDIMSEIAKQIEDRPFDILDINMGCPVPKVVNNGDGSALMKNPKLAGEIIEKTARAISKPVTVKIRKGFDEEHVNAVEMAHIAQESGAVAVAVHGRTRSQFYSGKADWDIIRQVKEAVSIPVIGNGDILTAADVIAMQKQTGCDGFMIARGAEGNPWIFAQILHYFKTGEELPKPTFEEVTQMILRHARMQLEFKGEYTGIREIRKHAAWYTSGYRNSSKLRGRINEVETYEQLEALFQEVCGDMV
;
A
#
# COMPACT_ATOMS: atom_id res chain seq x y z
N MET A 1 -10.06 18.94 16.14
CA MET A 1 -9.17 18.63 14.98
C MET A 1 -8.84 17.17 15.03
N GLY A 2 -8.71 16.51 13.88
CA GLY A 2 -8.17 15.15 13.84
C GLY A 2 -6.72 15.15 14.33
N GLU A 3 -6.21 14.00 14.76
CA GLU A 3 -4.88 13.87 15.34
C GLU A 3 -4.09 12.79 14.60
N ILE A 4 -2.88 13.15 14.13
CA ILE A 4 -1.87 12.17 13.76
C ILE A 4 -1.18 11.73 15.04
N ARG A 5 -1.26 10.43 15.33
CA ARG A 5 -0.80 9.87 16.62
C ARG A 5 0.03 8.60 16.40
N ARG A 6 0.79 8.23 17.41
CA ARG A 6 1.40 6.91 17.45
C ARG A 6 0.32 5.84 17.38
N LEU A 7 0.61 4.75 16.66
CA LEU A 7 -0.29 3.61 16.53
C LEU A 7 0.44 2.34 16.95
N GLN A 8 -0.21 1.57 17.82
CA GLN A 8 0.28 0.26 18.25
C GLN A 8 -0.41 -0.84 17.44
N ILE A 9 0.38 -1.71 16.80
CA ILE A 9 -0.11 -2.90 16.08
C ILE A 9 0.62 -4.13 16.65
N GLY A 10 -0.06 -4.91 17.49
CA GLY A 10 0.60 -5.95 18.26
C GLY A 10 1.71 -5.38 19.13
N ASN A 11 2.95 -5.85 18.95
CA ASN A 11 4.15 -5.36 19.63
C ASN A 11 4.92 -4.28 18.83
N VAL A 12 4.42 -3.86 17.67
CA VAL A 12 5.04 -2.84 16.81
C VAL A 12 4.42 -1.48 17.07
N THR A 13 5.24 -0.47 17.38
CA THR A 13 4.82 0.92 17.57
C THR A 13 5.20 1.76 16.37
N LEU A 14 4.21 2.35 15.72
CA LEU A 14 4.41 3.29 14.62
C LEU A 14 4.56 4.72 15.18
N GLU A 15 5.51 5.50 14.64
CA GLU A 15 5.70 6.91 15.01
C GLU A 15 4.49 7.79 14.68
N ASN A 16 3.77 7.43 13.63
CA ASN A 16 2.52 8.04 13.23
C ASN A 16 1.62 7.00 12.55
N ASN A 17 0.34 7.30 12.40
CA ASN A 17 -0.67 6.39 11.87
C ASN A 17 -0.96 6.55 10.37
N LEU A 18 -0.01 7.11 9.59
CA LEU A 18 -0.06 7.18 8.13
C LEU A 18 0.66 5.96 7.54
N ILE A 19 -0.03 5.20 6.71
CA ILE A 19 0.44 3.90 6.22
C ILE A 19 0.44 3.92 4.69
N LEU A 20 1.56 3.54 4.06
CA LEU A 20 1.60 3.29 2.63
C LEU A 20 0.92 1.96 2.31
N ALA A 21 -0.11 1.98 1.45
CA ALA A 21 -0.83 0.78 1.05
C ALA A 21 0.02 -0.17 0.17
N PRO A 22 -0.22 -1.48 0.23
CA PRO A 22 0.37 -2.42 -0.71
C PRO A 22 -0.25 -2.23 -2.10
N MET A 23 0.57 -1.95 -3.11
CA MET A 23 0.14 -1.75 -4.50
C MET A 23 1.07 -2.51 -5.46
N ALA A 24 0.55 -3.58 -6.07
CA ALA A 24 1.33 -4.42 -6.99
C ALA A 24 1.89 -3.61 -8.18
N GLY A 25 3.18 -3.73 -8.40
CA GLY A 25 3.92 -2.99 -9.41
C GLY A 25 4.18 -1.52 -9.05
N VAL A 26 3.85 -1.06 -7.84
CA VAL A 26 4.01 0.34 -7.40
C VAL A 26 4.86 0.45 -6.15
N THR A 27 4.55 -0.31 -5.10
CA THR A 27 5.23 -0.21 -3.80
C THR A 27 6.43 -1.15 -3.70
N ASP A 28 7.29 -1.10 -4.72
CA ASP A 28 8.60 -1.74 -4.69
C ASP A 28 9.57 -1.02 -3.72
N LEU A 29 10.74 -1.61 -3.50
CA LEU A 29 11.72 -1.07 -2.55
C LEU A 29 12.08 0.40 -2.78
N PRO A 30 12.41 0.86 -4.01
CA PRO A 30 12.71 2.26 -4.27
C PRO A 30 11.58 3.20 -3.87
N PHE A 31 10.35 2.90 -4.25
CA PHE A 31 9.21 3.76 -3.94
C PHE A 31 8.88 3.78 -2.44
N ARG A 32 8.99 2.63 -1.76
CA ARG A 32 8.79 2.55 -0.30
C ARG A 32 9.79 3.43 0.45
N LEU A 33 11.06 3.40 0.06
CA LEU A 33 12.10 4.26 0.67
C LEU A 33 11.79 5.74 0.48
N LEU A 34 11.34 6.17 -0.70
CA LEU A 34 10.93 7.56 -0.93
C LEU A 34 9.75 7.96 -0.05
N CYS A 35 8.75 7.10 0.12
CA CYS A 35 7.62 7.35 1.03
C CYS A 35 8.06 7.38 2.51
N LYS A 36 9.02 6.53 2.89
CA LYS A 36 9.59 6.54 4.26
C LYS A 36 10.26 7.85 4.58
N GLU A 37 11.09 8.36 3.69
CA GLU A 37 11.76 9.64 3.84
C GLU A 37 10.78 10.81 3.97
N GLN A 38 9.59 10.68 3.39
CA GLN A 38 8.51 11.67 3.54
C GLN A 38 7.66 11.46 4.80
N GLY A 39 8.02 10.50 5.65
CA GLY A 39 7.41 10.32 6.97
C GLY A 39 6.28 9.31 7.04
N ALA A 40 6.15 8.39 6.08
CA ALA A 40 5.22 7.26 6.24
C ALA A 40 5.54 6.47 7.52
N GLY A 41 4.56 6.27 8.39
CA GLY A 41 4.71 5.56 9.65
C GLY A 41 4.88 4.06 9.49
N LEU A 42 4.22 3.46 8.49
CA LEU A 42 4.37 2.06 8.10
C LEU A 42 4.39 1.96 6.58
N LEU A 43 5.28 1.13 6.07
CA LEU A 43 5.32 0.77 4.65
C LEU A 43 4.74 -0.63 4.45
N CYS A 44 3.81 -0.79 3.50
CA CYS A 44 3.37 -2.13 3.10
C CYS A 44 4.02 -2.51 1.76
N MET A 45 4.64 -3.70 1.75
CA MET A 45 5.25 -4.27 0.55
C MET A 45 4.17 -4.71 -0.45
N GLU A 46 4.58 -4.96 -1.68
CA GLU A 46 3.70 -5.61 -2.66
C GLU A 46 3.28 -7.00 -2.17
N MET A 47 2.10 -7.44 -2.57
CA MET A 47 1.60 -8.75 -2.18
C MET A 47 2.39 -9.88 -2.85
N VAL A 48 2.77 -10.89 -2.08
CA VAL A 48 3.54 -12.05 -2.54
C VAL A 48 2.70 -13.32 -2.41
N SER A 49 2.70 -14.16 -3.44
CA SER A 49 2.00 -15.44 -3.40
C SER A 49 2.72 -16.47 -2.52
N ALA A 50 2.03 -17.02 -1.53
CA ALA A 50 2.57 -18.10 -0.73
C ALA A 50 2.96 -19.31 -1.59
N LYS A 51 2.13 -19.68 -2.59
CA LYS A 51 2.45 -20.73 -3.55
C LYS A 51 3.70 -20.41 -4.39
N ALA A 52 3.91 -19.12 -4.78
CA ALA A 52 5.09 -18.74 -5.54
C ALA A 52 6.38 -18.89 -4.73
N ILE A 53 6.33 -18.63 -3.43
CA ILE A 53 7.46 -18.89 -2.51
C ILE A 53 7.69 -20.40 -2.39
N LEU A 54 6.64 -21.18 -2.14
CA LEU A 54 6.70 -22.65 -2.02
C LEU A 54 7.39 -23.29 -3.23
N TYR A 55 7.02 -22.83 -4.44
CA TYR A 55 7.61 -23.35 -5.68
C TYR A 55 8.90 -22.64 -6.11
N LYS A 56 9.51 -21.81 -5.25
CA LYS A 56 10.79 -21.11 -5.48
C LYS A 56 10.82 -20.34 -6.80
N ASN A 57 9.75 -19.60 -7.09
CA ASN A 57 9.70 -18.74 -8.27
C ASN A 57 10.76 -17.63 -8.15
N ARG A 58 11.65 -17.52 -9.16
CA ARG A 58 12.79 -16.60 -9.14
C ARG A 58 12.41 -15.14 -8.95
N ASN A 59 11.28 -14.71 -9.52
CA ASN A 59 10.82 -13.32 -9.41
C ASN A 59 10.27 -12.97 -8.02
N THR A 60 10.16 -13.95 -7.11
CA THR A 60 9.60 -13.73 -5.77
C THR A 60 10.62 -13.10 -4.84
N GLU A 61 11.91 -13.34 -5.01
CA GLU A 61 12.96 -12.82 -4.13
C GLU A 61 13.05 -11.28 -4.19
N ASP A 62 12.90 -10.67 -5.36
CA ASP A 62 12.88 -9.21 -5.50
C ASP A 62 11.72 -8.59 -4.70
N LEU A 63 10.54 -9.26 -4.72
CA LEU A 63 9.38 -8.83 -3.95
C LEU A 63 9.56 -8.98 -2.43
N LEU A 64 10.46 -9.84 -1.99
CA LEU A 64 10.78 -10.09 -0.58
C LEU A 64 11.97 -9.28 -0.07
N THR A 65 12.56 -8.44 -0.93
CA THR A 65 13.69 -7.59 -0.55
C THR A 65 13.26 -6.45 0.38
N ILE A 66 13.95 -6.33 1.50
CA ILE A 66 13.72 -5.32 2.54
C ILE A 66 15.03 -4.62 2.87
N ASP A 67 15.00 -3.29 2.96
CA ASP A 67 16.10 -2.46 3.43
C ASP A 67 15.84 -2.02 4.89
N LYS A 68 16.86 -1.95 5.72
CA LYS A 68 16.75 -1.52 7.13
C LYS A 68 16.16 -0.11 7.29
N ARG A 69 16.28 0.72 6.28
CA ARG A 69 15.71 2.09 6.27
C ARG A 69 14.18 2.10 6.22
N GLU A 70 13.55 0.98 5.83
CA GLU A 70 12.10 0.88 5.72
C GLU A 70 11.38 0.71 7.07
N ASN A 71 12.08 0.27 8.12
CA ASN A 71 11.44 -0.09 9.39
C ASN A 71 10.60 1.05 10.00
N PRO A 72 9.39 0.74 10.47
CA PRO A 72 8.71 -0.54 10.39
C PRO A 72 8.10 -0.82 9.01
N VAL A 73 8.15 -2.10 8.59
CA VAL A 73 7.65 -2.56 7.30
C VAL A 73 6.75 -3.79 7.45
N SER A 74 5.66 -3.82 6.67
CA SER A 74 4.72 -4.95 6.61
C SER A 74 4.90 -5.72 5.32
N LEU A 75 5.16 -7.03 5.44
CA LEU A 75 5.19 -7.96 4.32
C LEU A 75 3.79 -8.52 4.09
N GLN A 76 3.29 -8.45 2.86
CA GLN A 76 1.95 -8.93 2.55
C GLN A 76 1.98 -10.25 1.76
N LEU A 77 1.38 -11.30 2.35
CA LEU A 77 1.14 -12.59 1.68
C LEU A 77 -0.27 -12.70 1.13
N PHE A 78 -0.44 -13.49 0.07
CA PHE A 78 -1.75 -13.95 -0.37
C PHE A 78 -1.73 -15.45 -0.72
N GLY A 79 -2.85 -16.09 -0.50
CA GLY A 79 -3.11 -17.50 -0.77
C GLY A 79 -4.44 -17.91 -0.15
N SER A 80 -5.00 -19.04 -0.60
CA SER A 80 -6.28 -19.60 -0.14
C SER A 80 -6.13 -20.97 0.54
N ASP A 81 -4.92 -21.45 0.70
CA ASP A 81 -4.64 -22.70 1.41
C ASP A 81 -4.06 -22.39 2.79
N PRO A 82 -4.78 -22.74 3.90
CA PRO A 82 -4.34 -22.41 5.26
C PRO A 82 -3.02 -23.07 5.66
N ASP A 83 -2.73 -24.28 5.19
CA ASP A 83 -1.50 -24.99 5.52
C ASP A 83 -0.30 -24.38 4.80
N ILE A 84 -0.44 -24.09 3.50
CA ILE A 84 0.60 -23.38 2.74
C ILE A 84 0.87 -22.00 3.32
N MET A 85 -0.19 -21.24 3.67
CA MET A 85 -0.03 -19.90 4.24
C MET A 85 0.75 -19.93 5.56
N SER A 86 0.43 -20.85 6.45
CA SER A 86 1.12 -20.99 7.74
C SER A 86 2.56 -21.52 7.59
N GLU A 87 2.81 -22.48 6.71
CA GLU A 87 4.14 -22.99 6.41
C GLU A 87 5.05 -21.88 5.85
N ILE A 88 4.55 -21.14 4.86
CA ILE A 88 5.32 -20.05 4.26
C ILE A 88 5.54 -18.91 5.23
N ALA A 89 4.55 -18.54 6.05
CA ALA A 89 4.73 -17.53 7.09
C ALA A 89 5.89 -17.90 8.03
N LYS A 90 5.95 -19.15 8.46
CA LYS A 90 7.05 -19.67 9.29
C LYS A 90 8.39 -19.68 8.55
N GLN A 91 8.40 -20.06 7.27
CA GLN A 91 9.63 -20.10 6.46
C GLN A 91 10.26 -18.71 6.29
N ILE A 92 9.45 -17.64 6.21
CA ILE A 92 9.93 -16.28 5.98
C ILE A 92 10.04 -15.45 7.26
N GLU A 93 9.72 -16.00 8.44
CA GLU A 93 9.68 -15.26 9.71
C GLU A 93 11.00 -14.58 10.06
N ASP A 94 12.14 -15.18 9.71
CA ASP A 94 13.48 -14.64 9.96
C ASP A 94 13.83 -13.42 9.09
N ARG A 95 13.02 -13.11 8.05
CA ARG A 95 13.22 -11.90 7.24
C ARG A 95 12.92 -10.64 8.06
N PRO A 96 13.57 -9.50 7.74
CA PRO A 96 13.51 -8.29 8.58
C PRO A 96 12.23 -7.46 8.40
N PHE A 97 11.06 -8.08 8.21
CA PHE A 97 9.77 -7.40 8.29
C PHE A 97 9.26 -7.37 9.74
N ASP A 98 8.43 -6.40 10.08
CA ASP A 98 7.89 -6.22 11.43
C ASP A 98 6.48 -6.81 11.58
N ILE A 99 5.67 -6.78 10.53
CA ILE A 99 4.27 -7.21 10.51
C ILE A 99 4.06 -8.12 9.30
N LEU A 100 3.34 -9.24 9.47
CA LEU A 100 2.83 -10.04 8.37
C LEU A 100 1.38 -9.65 8.09
N ASP A 101 1.10 -9.18 6.89
CA ASP A 101 -0.26 -8.84 6.45
C ASP A 101 -0.82 -9.90 5.50
N ILE A 102 -2.09 -10.26 5.67
CA ILE A 102 -2.78 -11.21 4.79
C ILE A 102 -3.68 -10.44 3.84
N ASN A 103 -3.46 -10.61 2.54
CA ASN A 103 -4.31 -9.99 1.51
C ASN A 103 -5.61 -10.77 1.31
N MET A 104 -6.71 -10.16 1.68
CA MET A 104 -8.08 -10.63 1.40
C MET A 104 -8.89 -9.57 0.63
N GLY A 105 -8.21 -8.67 -0.11
CA GLY A 105 -8.85 -7.55 -0.79
C GLY A 105 -8.47 -7.37 -2.25
N CYS A 106 -7.49 -8.08 -2.80
CA CYS A 106 -7.07 -7.94 -4.19
C CYS A 106 -8.21 -8.28 -5.17
N PRO A 107 -8.62 -7.35 -6.06
CA PRO A 107 -9.75 -7.57 -6.96
C PRO A 107 -9.35 -8.19 -8.32
N VAL A 108 -8.05 -8.36 -8.57
CA VAL A 108 -7.52 -8.76 -9.88
C VAL A 108 -8.03 -10.14 -10.28
N PRO A 109 -8.60 -10.32 -11.49
CA PRO A 109 -9.18 -11.60 -11.90
C PRO A 109 -8.25 -12.81 -11.76
N LYS A 110 -6.97 -12.67 -12.10
CA LYS A 110 -5.98 -13.74 -11.95
C LYS A 110 -5.84 -14.24 -10.50
N VAL A 111 -5.99 -13.36 -9.52
CA VAL A 111 -5.94 -13.71 -8.09
C VAL A 111 -7.28 -14.31 -7.65
N VAL A 112 -8.37 -13.63 -7.97
CA VAL A 112 -9.74 -14.01 -7.55
C VAL A 112 -10.16 -15.36 -8.13
N ASN A 113 -9.82 -15.65 -9.38
CA ASN A 113 -10.19 -16.91 -10.04
C ASN A 113 -9.47 -18.14 -9.43
N ASN A 114 -8.35 -17.89 -8.71
CA ASN A 114 -7.66 -18.94 -7.95
C ASN A 114 -8.21 -19.11 -6.52
N GLY A 115 -9.24 -18.38 -6.14
CA GLY A 115 -9.80 -18.40 -4.79
C GLY A 115 -9.07 -17.49 -3.80
N ASP A 116 -8.07 -16.72 -4.25
CA ASP A 116 -7.22 -15.87 -3.42
C ASP A 116 -7.76 -14.42 -3.32
N GLY A 117 -7.15 -13.62 -2.47
CA GLY A 117 -7.46 -12.21 -2.33
C GLY A 117 -8.91 -11.97 -1.94
N SER A 118 -9.63 -11.12 -2.69
CA SER A 118 -11.04 -10.80 -2.38
C SER A 118 -12.02 -11.95 -2.58
N ALA A 119 -11.62 -13.07 -3.20
CA ALA A 119 -12.45 -14.28 -3.23
C ALA A 119 -12.69 -14.84 -1.83
N LEU A 120 -11.77 -14.65 -0.90
CA LEU A 120 -11.89 -15.07 0.50
C LEU A 120 -13.03 -14.34 1.23
N MET A 121 -13.45 -13.15 0.79
CA MET A 121 -14.63 -12.46 1.32
C MET A 121 -15.92 -13.28 1.16
N LYS A 122 -15.95 -14.23 0.20
CA LYS A 122 -17.08 -15.13 -0.02
C LYS A 122 -17.06 -16.38 0.86
N ASN A 123 -15.96 -16.61 1.58
CA ASN A 123 -15.80 -17.78 2.45
C ASN A 123 -15.18 -17.35 3.80
N PRO A 124 -15.96 -16.71 4.68
CA PRO A 124 -15.50 -16.22 5.98
C PRO A 124 -14.85 -17.31 6.85
N LYS A 125 -15.39 -18.53 6.81
CA LYS A 125 -14.82 -19.67 7.55
C LYS A 125 -13.38 -20.00 7.10
N LEU A 126 -13.14 -20.09 5.80
CA LEU A 126 -11.79 -20.32 5.25
C LEU A 126 -10.85 -19.16 5.58
N ALA A 127 -11.35 -17.92 5.50
CA ALA A 127 -10.58 -16.74 5.87
C ALA A 127 -10.11 -16.82 7.34
N GLY A 128 -11.02 -17.17 8.26
CA GLY A 128 -10.68 -17.38 9.68
C GLY A 128 -9.62 -18.47 9.87
N GLU A 129 -9.76 -19.61 9.19
CA GLU A 129 -8.79 -20.70 9.28
C GLU A 129 -7.39 -20.29 8.79
N ILE A 130 -7.31 -19.54 7.68
CA ILE A 130 -6.05 -18.98 7.17
C ILE A 130 -5.40 -18.07 8.20
N ILE A 131 -6.18 -17.14 8.79
CA ILE A 131 -5.67 -16.19 9.77
C ILE A 131 -5.17 -16.93 11.01
N GLU A 132 -5.97 -17.83 11.56
CA GLU A 132 -5.66 -18.58 12.78
C GLU A 132 -4.38 -19.40 12.64
N LYS A 133 -4.27 -20.19 11.55
CA LYS A 133 -3.08 -21.01 11.32
C LYS A 133 -1.84 -20.14 11.11
N THR A 134 -1.96 -19.04 10.37
CA THR A 134 -0.86 -18.11 10.14
C THR A 134 -0.42 -17.41 11.43
N ALA A 135 -1.36 -16.89 12.22
CA ALA A 135 -1.06 -16.22 13.48
C ALA A 135 -0.43 -17.13 14.53
N ARG A 136 -0.81 -18.42 14.55
CA ARG A 136 -0.20 -19.43 15.43
C ARG A 136 1.18 -19.89 14.97
N ALA A 137 1.51 -19.75 13.68
CA ALA A 137 2.75 -20.26 13.12
C ALA A 137 3.95 -19.36 13.37
N ILE A 138 3.76 -18.07 13.65
CA ILE A 138 4.81 -17.06 13.80
C ILE A 138 4.63 -16.22 15.06
N SER A 139 5.72 -15.62 15.52
CA SER A 139 5.72 -14.73 16.69
C SER A 139 5.43 -13.26 16.33
N LYS A 140 5.60 -12.89 15.05
CA LYS A 140 5.34 -11.53 14.56
C LYS A 140 3.84 -11.25 14.48
N PRO A 141 3.42 -9.97 14.65
CA PRO A 141 2.02 -9.60 14.53
C PRO A 141 1.45 -9.92 13.14
N VAL A 142 0.25 -10.49 13.11
CA VAL A 142 -0.48 -10.76 11.86
C VAL A 142 -1.63 -9.77 11.72
N THR A 143 -1.73 -9.13 10.57
CA THR A 143 -2.82 -8.22 10.19
C THR A 143 -3.54 -8.72 8.94
N VAL A 144 -4.71 -8.16 8.66
CA VAL A 144 -5.50 -8.55 7.49
C VAL A 144 -5.97 -7.32 6.75
N LYS A 145 -5.84 -7.33 5.41
CA LYS A 145 -6.40 -6.28 4.57
C LYS A 145 -7.58 -6.80 3.77
N ILE A 146 -8.76 -6.22 4.00
CA ILE A 146 -10.04 -6.61 3.39
C ILE A 146 -10.63 -5.48 2.53
N ARG A 147 -11.70 -5.80 1.82
CA ARG A 147 -12.62 -4.84 1.19
C ARG A 147 -13.96 -4.77 1.93
N LYS A 148 -14.85 -3.85 1.52
CA LYS A 148 -16.24 -3.73 1.99
C LYS A 148 -17.01 -5.06 1.85
N GLY A 149 -16.73 -5.78 0.75
CA GLY A 149 -17.35 -7.04 0.39
C GLY A 149 -16.89 -7.48 -0.99
N PHE A 150 -17.48 -8.57 -1.49
CA PHE A 150 -17.21 -9.05 -2.85
C PHE A 150 -17.94 -8.21 -3.91
N ASP A 151 -19.22 -7.96 -3.70
CA ASP A 151 -20.10 -7.11 -4.51
C ASP A 151 -21.13 -6.43 -3.61
N GLU A 152 -22.07 -5.67 -4.17
CA GLU A 152 -23.04 -4.90 -3.37
C GLU A 152 -24.10 -5.80 -2.69
N GLU A 153 -24.30 -7.03 -3.16
CA GLU A 153 -25.19 -8.02 -2.53
C GLU A 153 -24.48 -8.78 -1.41
N HIS A 154 -23.14 -8.79 -1.39
CA HIS A 154 -22.31 -9.51 -0.45
C HIS A 154 -21.34 -8.55 0.27
N VAL A 155 -21.91 -7.60 1.00
CA VAL A 155 -21.18 -6.66 1.86
C VAL A 155 -21.04 -7.30 3.25
N ASN A 156 -19.83 -7.66 3.66
CA ASN A 156 -19.61 -8.40 4.91
C ASN A 156 -18.32 -8.01 5.66
N ALA A 157 -17.82 -6.78 5.46
CA ALA A 157 -16.58 -6.34 6.12
C ALA A 157 -16.65 -6.43 7.66
N VAL A 158 -17.82 -6.19 8.26
CA VAL A 158 -17.99 -6.28 9.72
C VAL A 158 -17.82 -7.72 10.20
N GLU A 159 -18.48 -8.68 9.54
CA GLU A 159 -18.32 -10.11 9.84
C GLU A 159 -16.86 -10.56 9.68
N MET A 160 -16.22 -10.16 8.57
CA MET A 160 -14.82 -10.49 8.30
C MET A 160 -13.85 -9.91 9.32
N ALA A 161 -14.13 -8.71 9.83
CA ALA A 161 -13.31 -8.09 10.86
C ALA A 161 -13.46 -8.80 12.24
N HIS A 162 -14.67 -9.24 12.61
CA HIS A 162 -14.87 -10.08 13.78
C HIS A 162 -14.09 -11.40 13.67
N ILE A 163 -14.24 -12.08 12.54
CA ILE A 163 -13.52 -13.33 12.28
C ILE A 163 -12.00 -13.09 12.34
N ALA A 164 -11.51 -12.00 11.75
CA ALA A 164 -10.08 -11.68 11.79
C ALA A 164 -9.60 -11.50 13.24
N GLN A 165 -10.32 -10.75 14.06
CA GLN A 165 -9.98 -10.55 15.47
C GLN A 165 -10.02 -11.87 16.25
N GLU A 166 -11.07 -12.66 16.13
CA GLU A 166 -11.23 -13.95 16.82
C GLU A 166 -10.17 -14.98 16.40
N SER A 167 -9.72 -14.91 15.15
CA SER A 167 -8.67 -15.77 14.58
C SER A 167 -7.24 -15.30 14.88
N GLY A 168 -7.06 -14.20 15.63
CA GLY A 168 -5.75 -13.76 16.11
C GLY A 168 -5.10 -12.66 15.31
N ALA A 169 -5.79 -12.02 14.36
CA ALA A 169 -5.30 -10.80 13.76
C ALA A 169 -5.27 -9.65 14.79
N VAL A 170 -4.19 -8.84 14.76
CA VAL A 170 -3.99 -7.75 15.70
C VAL A 170 -4.33 -6.36 15.14
N ALA A 171 -4.70 -6.28 13.88
CA ALA A 171 -5.28 -5.11 13.23
C ALA A 171 -5.96 -5.51 11.92
N VAL A 172 -6.91 -4.69 11.45
CA VAL A 172 -7.59 -4.88 10.16
C VAL A 172 -7.57 -3.60 9.35
N ALA A 173 -7.16 -3.68 8.07
CA ALA A 173 -7.25 -2.58 7.12
C ALA A 173 -8.46 -2.80 6.19
N VAL A 174 -9.34 -1.79 6.10
CA VAL A 174 -10.61 -1.89 5.37
C VAL A 174 -10.63 -0.90 4.21
N HIS A 175 -10.66 -1.41 2.97
CA HIS A 175 -10.95 -0.59 1.80
C HIS A 175 -12.47 -0.48 1.61
N GLY A 176 -13.00 0.73 1.64
CA GLY A 176 -14.43 1.04 1.57
C GLY A 176 -15.08 0.78 0.19
N ARG A 177 -14.52 -0.06 -0.66
CA ARG A 177 -15.08 -0.51 -1.96
C ARG A 177 -15.22 -2.01 -1.98
N THR A 178 -16.25 -2.51 -2.69
CA THR A 178 -16.36 -3.93 -3.00
C THR A 178 -15.32 -4.36 -4.04
N ARG A 179 -15.13 -5.67 -4.20
CA ARG A 179 -14.29 -6.22 -5.29
C ARG A 179 -14.83 -5.80 -6.66
N SER A 180 -16.15 -5.84 -6.84
CA SER A 180 -16.78 -5.53 -8.12
C SER A 180 -16.65 -4.06 -8.53
N GLN A 181 -16.63 -3.14 -7.57
CA GLN A 181 -16.34 -1.72 -7.82
C GLN A 181 -14.92 -1.48 -8.30
N PHE A 182 -13.97 -2.36 -7.96
CA PHE A 182 -12.55 -2.19 -8.26
C PHE A 182 -12.01 -0.85 -7.72
N TYR A 183 -12.05 0.22 -8.51
CA TYR A 183 -11.72 1.62 -8.12
C TYR A 183 -12.81 2.63 -8.53
N SER A 184 -13.93 2.16 -9.10
CA SER A 184 -15.03 3.04 -9.51
C SER A 184 -15.82 3.59 -8.33
N GLY A 185 -16.52 4.69 -8.54
CA GLY A 185 -17.31 5.37 -7.52
C GLY A 185 -16.48 5.94 -6.37
N LYS A 186 -17.11 6.14 -5.22
CA LYS A 186 -16.47 6.58 -3.98
C LYS A 186 -16.31 5.42 -3.01
N ALA A 187 -15.25 5.48 -2.18
CA ALA A 187 -15.12 4.57 -1.05
C ALA A 187 -16.20 4.86 -0.01
N ASP A 188 -16.88 3.82 0.44
CA ASP A 188 -17.85 3.89 1.51
C ASP A 188 -17.12 3.93 2.87
N TRP A 189 -17.03 5.11 3.45
CA TRP A 189 -16.39 5.26 4.75
C TRP A 189 -17.31 4.85 5.90
N ASP A 190 -18.63 4.74 5.68
CA ASP A 190 -19.53 4.28 6.72
C ASP A 190 -19.29 2.82 7.09
N ILE A 191 -18.94 1.95 6.14
CA ILE A 191 -18.55 0.58 6.46
C ILE A 191 -17.28 0.51 7.33
N ILE A 192 -16.33 1.46 7.15
CA ILE A 192 -15.13 1.54 8.00
C ILE A 192 -15.53 1.92 9.43
N ARG A 193 -16.48 2.85 9.60
CA ARG A 193 -17.05 3.20 10.91
C ARG A 193 -17.70 1.98 11.56
N GLN A 194 -18.55 1.26 10.82
CA GLN A 194 -19.23 0.06 11.33
C GLN A 194 -18.22 -1.00 11.81
N VAL A 195 -17.15 -1.23 11.03
CA VAL A 195 -16.05 -2.12 11.44
C VAL A 195 -15.38 -1.61 12.71
N LYS A 196 -15.08 -0.29 12.80
CA LYS A 196 -14.45 0.30 13.98
C LYS A 196 -15.29 0.15 15.25
N GLU A 197 -16.60 0.25 15.11
CA GLU A 197 -17.54 0.06 16.23
C GLU A 197 -17.69 -1.41 16.65
N ALA A 198 -17.37 -2.35 15.75
CA ALA A 198 -17.60 -3.77 15.94
C ALA A 198 -16.41 -4.53 16.55
N VAL A 199 -15.17 -4.04 16.39
CA VAL A 199 -13.96 -4.75 16.85
C VAL A 199 -13.14 -3.90 17.81
N SER A 200 -12.35 -4.57 18.66
CA SER A 200 -11.46 -3.90 19.62
C SER A 200 -10.03 -3.71 19.11
N ILE A 201 -9.62 -4.45 18.08
CA ILE A 201 -8.32 -4.29 17.43
C ILE A 201 -8.28 -3.00 16.61
N PRO A 202 -7.09 -2.41 16.35
CA PRO A 202 -6.95 -1.25 15.50
C PRO A 202 -7.57 -1.46 14.11
N VAL A 203 -8.34 -0.45 13.67
CA VAL A 203 -8.93 -0.40 12.32
C VAL A 203 -8.23 0.66 11.49
N ILE A 204 -7.74 0.28 10.33
CA ILE A 204 -7.03 1.14 9.38
C ILE A 204 -7.95 1.44 8.21
N GLY A 205 -8.35 2.71 8.06
CA GLY A 205 -9.21 3.17 6.97
C GLY A 205 -8.43 3.31 5.67
N ASN A 206 -9.01 2.82 4.57
CA ASN A 206 -8.42 2.90 3.24
C ASN A 206 -9.47 3.28 2.19
N GLY A 207 -9.09 4.14 1.25
CA GLY A 207 -9.88 4.57 0.10
C GLY A 207 -10.10 6.07 0.06
N ASP A 208 -9.77 6.67 -1.09
CA ASP A 208 -9.98 8.09 -1.44
C ASP A 208 -9.29 9.10 -0.49
N ILE A 209 -8.14 8.76 0.06
CA ILE A 209 -7.26 9.68 0.79
C ILE A 209 -6.26 10.25 -0.21
N LEU A 210 -6.40 11.54 -0.52
CA LEU A 210 -5.58 12.30 -1.46
C LEU A 210 -4.96 13.54 -0.82
N THR A 211 -5.49 14.00 0.32
CA THR A 211 -5.09 15.24 1.01
C THR A 211 -5.17 15.08 2.52
N ALA A 212 -4.64 16.06 3.27
CA ALA A 212 -4.82 16.14 4.72
C ALA A 212 -6.30 16.31 5.10
N ALA A 213 -7.08 17.02 4.28
CA ALA A 213 -8.52 17.19 4.51
C ALA A 213 -9.27 15.86 4.46
N ASP A 214 -8.88 14.93 3.57
CA ASP A 214 -9.49 13.60 3.49
C ASP A 214 -9.17 12.77 4.74
N VAL A 215 -7.96 12.89 5.30
CA VAL A 215 -7.59 12.23 6.56
C VAL A 215 -8.47 12.74 7.70
N ILE A 216 -8.66 14.06 7.81
CA ILE A 216 -9.53 14.67 8.82
C ILE A 216 -10.97 14.19 8.66
N ALA A 217 -11.48 14.18 7.43
CA ALA A 217 -12.85 13.78 7.12
C ALA A 217 -13.05 12.30 7.45
N MET A 218 -12.12 11.41 7.04
CA MET A 218 -12.19 9.98 7.36
C MET A 218 -12.13 9.75 8.87
N GLN A 219 -11.22 10.41 9.59
CA GLN A 219 -11.12 10.27 11.05
C GLN A 219 -12.41 10.70 11.74
N LYS A 220 -12.97 11.84 11.33
CA LYS A 220 -14.21 12.38 11.91
C LYS A 220 -15.40 11.47 11.64
N GLN A 221 -15.47 10.90 10.44
CA GLN A 221 -16.60 10.06 10.03
C GLN A 221 -16.51 8.65 10.60
N THR A 222 -15.30 8.07 10.70
CA THR A 222 -15.13 6.64 10.97
C THR A 222 -14.57 6.35 12.34
N GLY A 223 -13.82 7.26 12.95
CA GLY A 223 -13.07 7.01 14.17
C GLY A 223 -11.94 5.99 14.03
N CYS A 224 -11.55 5.60 12.81
CA CYS A 224 -10.47 4.63 12.58
C CYS A 224 -9.14 5.07 13.19
N ASP A 225 -8.26 4.11 13.47
CA ASP A 225 -7.02 4.32 14.21
C ASP A 225 -5.85 4.71 13.31
N GLY A 226 -5.87 4.27 12.05
CA GLY A 226 -4.84 4.54 11.06
C GLY A 226 -5.42 4.85 9.67
N PHE A 227 -4.60 5.45 8.82
CA PHE A 227 -4.97 5.92 7.48
C PHE A 227 -4.05 5.30 6.44
N MET A 228 -4.59 4.41 5.60
CA MET A 228 -3.82 3.76 4.56
C MET A 228 -3.99 4.47 3.23
N ILE A 229 -2.87 5.01 2.72
CA ILE A 229 -2.80 5.83 1.51
C ILE A 229 -2.31 4.95 0.35
N ALA A 230 -3.08 4.89 -0.72
CA ALA A 230 -2.75 4.16 -1.94
C ALA A 230 -2.51 5.15 -3.10
N ARG A 231 -3.48 5.32 -3.98
CA ARG A 231 -3.38 6.18 -5.18
C ARG A 231 -2.99 7.63 -4.89
N GLY A 232 -3.25 8.14 -3.68
CA GLY A 232 -2.78 9.46 -3.25
C GLY A 232 -1.26 9.60 -3.19
N ALA A 233 -0.53 8.47 -3.07
CA ALA A 233 0.93 8.45 -3.09
C ALA A 233 1.51 8.24 -4.51
N GLU A 234 0.72 7.80 -5.49
CA GLU A 234 1.19 7.59 -6.86
C GLU A 234 1.66 8.91 -7.48
N GLY A 235 2.97 9.01 -7.77
CA GLY A 235 3.60 10.27 -8.23
C GLY A 235 3.62 11.38 -7.18
N ASN A 236 3.30 11.08 -5.94
CA ASN A 236 3.29 12.03 -4.83
C ASN A 236 3.73 11.40 -3.50
N PRO A 237 4.99 10.94 -3.37
CA PRO A 237 5.48 10.44 -2.08
C PRO A 237 5.44 11.52 -0.98
N TRP A 238 5.45 12.81 -1.35
CA TRP A 238 5.35 13.95 -0.44
C TRP A 238 4.03 14.02 0.33
N ILE A 239 2.99 13.24 -0.06
CA ILE A 239 1.69 13.25 0.60
C ILE A 239 1.82 13.01 2.12
N PHE A 240 2.76 12.17 2.55
CA PHE A 240 2.99 11.91 3.97
C PHE A 240 3.50 13.16 4.68
N ALA A 241 4.53 13.84 4.13
CA ALA A 241 5.04 15.09 4.67
C ALA A 241 3.99 16.21 4.64
N GLN A 242 3.20 16.30 3.57
CA GLN A 242 2.11 17.27 3.44
C GLN A 242 1.06 17.09 4.53
N ILE A 243 0.63 15.85 4.79
CA ILE A 243 -0.32 15.55 5.86
C ILE A 243 0.28 15.86 7.23
N LEU A 244 1.50 15.39 7.52
CA LEU A 244 2.18 15.63 8.80
C LEU A 244 2.37 17.13 9.06
N HIS A 245 2.76 17.90 8.05
CA HIS A 245 2.92 19.35 8.16
C HIS A 245 1.59 20.03 8.49
N TYR A 246 0.54 19.69 7.74
CA TYR A 246 -0.80 20.26 7.98
C TYR A 246 -1.30 20.01 9.41
N PHE A 247 -1.14 18.79 9.91
CA PHE A 247 -1.56 18.47 11.28
C PHE A 247 -0.73 19.18 12.35
N LYS A 248 0.53 19.52 12.03
CA LYS A 248 1.42 20.24 12.95
C LYS A 248 1.17 21.77 12.95
N THR A 249 0.88 22.34 11.79
CA THR A 249 0.87 23.81 11.59
C THR A 249 -0.50 24.37 11.27
N GLY A 250 -1.43 23.57 10.73
CA GLY A 250 -2.69 24.01 10.14
C GLY A 250 -2.55 24.58 8.73
N GLU A 251 -1.35 24.58 8.16
CA GLU A 251 -1.05 25.15 6.84
C GLU A 251 -0.71 24.05 5.84
N GLU A 252 -1.13 24.22 4.58
CA GLU A 252 -0.76 23.32 3.49
C GLU A 252 0.66 23.62 3.01
N LEU A 253 1.46 22.57 2.79
CA LEU A 253 2.72 22.72 2.06
C LEU A 253 2.42 23.10 0.60
N PRO A 254 3.23 23.99 0.00
CA PRO A 254 3.11 24.28 -1.41
C PRO A 254 3.31 23.00 -2.24
N LYS A 255 2.65 22.97 -3.40
CA LYS A 255 2.89 21.87 -4.36
C LYS A 255 4.37 21.90 -4.79
N PRO A 256 5.04 20.74 -4.91
CA PRO A 256 6.41 20.71 -5.40
C PRO A 256 6.56 21.43 -6.74
N THR A 257 7.65 22.17 -6.89
CA THR A 257 8.01 22.80 -8.17
C THR A 257 8.31 21.73 -9.21
N PHE A 258 8.26 22.07 -10.49
CA PHE A 258 8.61 21.10 -11.54
C PHE A 258 10.08 20.65 -11.45
N GLU A 259 10.97 21.49 -10.96
CA GLU A 259 12.37 21.15 -10.70
C GLU A 259 12.49 20.11 -9.59
N GLU A 260 11.81 20.28 -8.47
CA GLU A 260 11.78 19.30 -7.37
C GLU A 260 11.19 17.96 -7.82
N VAL A 261 10.14 18.00 -8.66
CA VAL A 261 9.56 16.79 -9.28
C VAL A 261 10.57 16.11 -10.20
N THR A 262 11.29 16.88 -11.02
CA THR A 262 12.33 16.34 -11.89
C THR A 262 13.43 15.65 -11.10
N GLN A 263 13.93 16.30 -10.04
CA GLN A 263 14.94 15.72 -9.15
C GLN A 263 14.45 14.41 -8.51
N MET A 264 13.20 14.37 -8.07
CA MET A 264 12.58 13.18 -7.49
C MET A 264 12.48 12.05 -8.53
N ILE A 265 12.04 12.34 -9.75
CA ILE A 265 11.95 11.36 -10.84
C ILE A 265 13.33 10.75 -11.14
N LEU A 266 14.35 11.59 -11.31
CA LEU A 266 15.69 11.13 -11.62
C LEU A 266 16.30 10.32 -10.47
N ARG A 267 16.07 10.73 -9.24
CA ARG A 267 16.46 9.97 -8.05
C ARG A 267 15.75 8.62 -7.98
N HIS A 268 14.43 8.59 -8.15
CA HIS A 268 13.65 7.35 -8.16
C HIS A 268 14.13 6.42 -9.27
N ALA A 269 14.41 6.96 -10.48
CA ALA A 269 14.95 6.21 -11.59
C ALA A 269 16.29 5.54 -11.23
N ARG A 270 17.24 6.28 -10.65
CA ARG A 270 18.53 5.69 -10.21
C ARG A 270 18.34 4.55 -9.23
N MET A 271 17.53 4.74 -8.20
CA MET A 271 17.22 3.70 -7.23
C MET A 271 16.56 2.47 -7.90
N GLN A 272 15.70 2.69 -8.90
CA GLN A 272 15.04 1.62 -9.64
C GLN A 272 16.03 0.82 -10.49
N LEU A 273 17.00 1.51 -11.14
CA LEU A 273 18.05 0.88 -11.93
C LEU A 273 19.01 0.06 -11.05
N GLU A 274 19.38 0.61 -9.89
CA GLU A 274 20.21 -0.10 -8.91
C GLU A 274 19.53 -1.38 -8.41
N PHE A 275 18.20 -1.32 -8.21
CA PHE A 275 17.42 -2.43 -7.68
C PHE A 275 17.10 -3.51 -8.72
N LYS A 276 16.74 -3.14 -9.96
CA LYS A 276 16.21 -4.07 -10.99
C LYS A 276 17.04 -4.14 -12.28
N GLY A 277 18.14 -3.40 -12.34
CA GLY A 277 18.92 -3.20 -13.56
C GLY A 277 18.23 -2.25 -14.55
N GLU A 278 18.99 -1.74 -15.51
CA GLU A 278 18.52 -0.68 -16.41
C GLU A 278 17.33 -1.10 -17.26
N TYR A 279 17.39 -2.27 -17.90
CA TYR A 279 16.33 -2.73 -18.80
C TYR A 279 14.94 -2.77 -18.14
N THR A 280 14.85 -3.31 -16.95
CA THR A 280 13.59 -3.40 -16.21
C THR A 280 13.27 -2.07 -15.53
N GLY A 281 14.26 -1.46 -14.89
CA GLY A 281 14.11 -0.22 -14.12
C GLY A 281 13.56 0.93 -14.94
N ILE A 282 14.11 1.15 -16.16
CA ILE A 282 13.59 2.21 -17.05
C ILE A 282 12.15 1.95 -17.49
N ARG A 283 11.79 0.72 -17.79
CA ARG A 283 10.39 0.41 -18.19
C ARG A 283 9.40 0.63 -17.08
N GLU A 284 9.78 0.30 -15.86
CA GLU A 284 8.93 0.47 -14.70
C GLU A 284 8.84 1.93 -14.23
N ILE A 285 9.94 2.70 -14.30
CA ILE A 285 9.93 4.11 -13.90
C ILE A 285 9.05 4.98 -14.81
N ARG A 286 8.82 4.61 -16.07
CA ARG A 286 7.98 5.37 -17.01
C ARG A 286 6.60 5.69 -16.44
N LYS A 287 5.94 4.72 -15.79
CA LYS A 287 4.63 4.95 -15.15
C LYS A 287 4.72 5.92 -13.98
N HIS A 288 5.75 5.78 -13.13
CA HIS A 288 5.97 6.70 -12.01
C HIS A 288 6.26 8.12 -12.50
N ALA A 289 7.14 8.28 -13.52
CA ALA A 289 7.43 9.57 -14.13
C ALA A 289 6.17 10.23 -14.72
N ALA A 290 5.30 9.43 -15.35
CA ALA A 290 4.02 9.90 -15.86
C ALA A 290 3.07 10.35 -14.74
N TRP A 291 3.06 9.69 -13.58
CA TRP A 291 2.28 10.10 -12.41
C TRP A 291 2.85 11.37 -11.76
N TYR A 292 4.16 11.44 -11.54
CA TYR A 292 4.83 12.62 -10.98
C TYR A 292 4.55 13.89 -11.78
N THR A 293 4.50 13.78 -13.10
CA THR A 293 4.27 14.92 -14.00
C THR A 293 2.79 15.25 -14.21
N SER A 294 1.88 14.49 -13.61
CA SER A 294 0.44 14.71 -13.75
C SER A 294 0.02 16.07 -13.15
N GLY A 295 -0.78 16.82 -13.91
CA GLY A 295 -1.27 18.13 -13.49
C GLY A 295 -0.31 19.31 -13.71
N TYR A 296 0.88 19.07 -14.30
CA TYR A 296 1.74 20.15 -14.81
C TYR A 296 1.40 20.48 -16.26
N ARG A 297 1.79 21.69 -16.70
CA ARG A 297 1.57 22.14 -18.08
C ARG A 297 2.19 21.15 -19.07
N ASN A 298 1.52 20.87 -20.18
CA ASN A 298 1.95 19.94 -21.22
C ASN A 298 2.20 18.47 -20.78
N SER A 299 1.74 18.06 -19.59
CA SER A 299 1.97 16.72 -19.04
C SER A 299 1.52 15.58 -19.96
N SER A 300 0.48 15.77 -20.78
CA SER A 300 0.04 14.74 -21.74
C SER A 300 1.04 14.49 -22.87
N LYS A 301 1.68 15.55 -23.39
CA LYS A 301 2.75 15.44 -24.40
C LYS A 301 4.02 14.80 -23.79
N LEU A 302 4.36 15.27 -22.59
CA LEU A 302 5.51 14.73 -21.85
C LEU A 302 5.37 13.23 -21.57
N ARG A 303 4.16 12.77 -21.23
CA ARG A 303 3.88 11.34 -21.03
C ARG A 303 4.17 10.50 -22.27
N GLY A 304 3.86 10.99 -23.47
CA GLY A 304 4.23 10.32 -24.73
C GLY A 304 5.73 10.11 -24.82
N ARG A 305 6.51 11.17 -24.59
CA ARG A 305 7.99 11.14 -24.65
C ARG A 305 8.56 10.22 -23.55
N ILE A 306 8.04 10.26 -22.33
CA ILE A 306 8.46 9.38 -21.21
C ILE A 306 8.30 7.91 -21.61
N ASN A 307 7.25 7.53 -22.32
CA ASN A 307 7.01 6.15 -22.72
C ASN A 307 8.02 5.63 -23.77
N GLU A 308 8.71 6.52 -24.47
CA GLU A 308 9.71 6.18 -25.50
C GLU A 308 11.13 6.06 -24.92
N VAL A 309 11.36 6.54 -23.69
CA VAL A 309 12.69 6.49 -23.05
C VAL A 309 13.12 5.05 -22.79
N GLU A 310 14.33 4.68 -23.20
CA GLU A 310 14.91 3.35 -23.03
C GLU A 310 16.11 3.28 -22.08
N THR A 311 16.78 4.42 -21.83
CA THR A 311 17.94 4.51 -20.92
C THR A 311 17.77 5.64 -19.91
N TYR A 312 18.60 5.60 -18.86
CA TYR A 312 18.61 6.68 -17.85
C TYR A 312 19.01 8.02 -18.45
N GLU A 313 20.02 8.03 -19.32
CA GLU A 313 20.53 9.24 -19.99
C GLU A 313 19.43 9.90 -20.86
N GLN A 314 18.62 9.09 -21.54
CA GLN A 314 17.48 9.61 -22.31
C GLN A 314 16.43 10.23 -21.38
N LEU A 315 16.16 9.62 -20.21
CA LEU A 315 15.24 10.19 -19.20
C LEU A 315 15.78 11.51 -18.66
N GLU A 316 17.06 11.57 -18.29
CA GLU A 316 17.73 12.76 -17.78
C GLU A 316 17.73 13.89 -18.81
N ALA A 317 18.11 13.60 -20.07
CA ALA A 317 18.10 14.58 -21.16
C ALA A 317 16.68 15.12 -21.42
N LEU A 318 15.66 14.25 -21.41
CA LEU A 318 14.28 14.65 -21.57
C LEU A 318 13.86 15.67 -20.49
N PHE A 319 14.17 15.41 -19.22
CA PHE A 319 13.78 16.30 -18.12
C PHE A 319 14.61 17.57 -18.06
N GLN A 320 15.88 17.55 -18.48
CA GLN A 320 16.71 18.76 -18.64
C GLN A 320 16.13 19.71 -19.70
N GLU A 321 15.72 19.16 -20.86
CA GLU A 321 15.07 19.95 -21.93
C GLU A 321 13.76 20.59 -21.44
N VAL A 322 12.89 19.79 -20.80
CA VAL A 322 11.54 20.23 -20.42
C VAL A 322 11.55 21.18 -19.24
N CYS A 323 12.53 21.09 -18.32
CA CYS A 323 12.65 22.00 -17.18
C CYS A 323 12.77 23.46 -17.63
N GLY A 324 13.47 23.75 -18.75
CA GLY A 324 13.59 25.09 -19.30
C GLY A 324 12.27 25.65 -19.86
N ASP A 325 11.34 24.80 -20.27
CA ASP A 325 10.08 25.17 -20.90
C ASP A 325 8.90 25.26 -19.90
N MET A 326 9.09 24.83 -18.67
CA MET A 326 8.02 24.73 -17.66
C MET A 326 8.17 25.69 -16.47
N VAL A 327 9.21 26.49 -16.44
CA VAL A 327 9.44 27.56 -15.45
C VAL A 327 8.66 28.84 -15.76
#